data_571908013c683b23a3faca4dfee0c915
#
_entry.id   571908013c683b23a3faca4dfee0c915
#
_cell.length_a   1.000
_cell.length_b   1.000
_cell.length_c   1.000
_cell.angle_alpha   90.00
_cell.angle_beta   90.00
_cell.angle_gamma   90.00
#
_symmetry.space_group_name_H-M   'P 1'
#
loop_
_entity.id
_entity.type
_entity.pdbx_description
1 polymer ?
#
loop_
_entity_poly.entity_id
_entity_poly.type
_entity_poly.pdbx_seq_one_letter_code
_entity_poly.pdbx_strand_id
1 'polypeptide(L)'
;MKKDRDCRIIRLGDRILRILDAEGEKALVIDCVKMGMPKWISLSEIEDGVEIPGEEFMGEMERDIPEGMSASARQTMHERFTVISGILPCVGDKKQRSLRIADAAEKYKVSQNTVKNYLGLYLAYQDISVLAPREKQEQRELTQDEKNMRWALNKFYYTREKQSLSTVYTLMLKERYCDRNGKLKDRYPSIHQLRYFYKKTKKLQTYYISRNGLKDYQRNHRPLLGDGVQEFCSVGAGMLDG
;
A
#
# COMPACT_ATOMS: atom_id res chain seq x y z
N MET A 1 -36.60 -1.39 -19.04
CA MET A 1 -36.46 -1.76 -17.61
C MET A 1 -35.53 -2.95 -17.45
N LYS A 2 -34.21 -2.80 -17.72
CA LYS A 2 -33.20 -3.87 -17.56
C LYS A 2 -32.07 -3.48 -16.60
N LYS A 3 -32.13 -2.31 -15.98
CA LYS A 3 -31.01 -1.69 -15.27
C LYS A 3 -30.96 -1.91 -13.74
N ASP A 4 -31.99 -2.51 -13.12
CA ASP A 4 -32.09 -2.60 -11.66
C ASP A 4 -31.81 -4.00 -11.06
N ARG A 5 -31.45 -4.99 -11.90
CA ARG A 5 -31.08 -6.32 -11.38
C ARG A 5 -29.56 -6.53 -11.26
N ASP A 6 -28.81 -5.68 -11.91
CA ASP A 6 -27.36 -5.75 -11.95
C ASP A 6 -26.78 -5.01 -10.74
N CYS A 7 -26.05 -5.70 -9.90
CA CYS A 7 -25.32 -5.22 -8.70
C CYS A 7 -25.97 -5.48 -7.34
N ARG A 8 -26.99 -6.34 -7.23
CA ARG A 8 -27.51 -6.71 -5.91
C ARG A 8 -26.48 -7.51 -5.10
N ILE A 9 -26.48 -7.23 -3.81
CA ILE A 9 -25.68 -7.96 -2.85
C ILE A 9 -26.64 -8.78 -1.99
N ILE A 10 -26.38 -10.07 -1.88
CA ILE A 10 -27.26 -11.01 -1.19
C ILE A 10 -26.44 -11.75 -0.12
N ARG A 11 -26.97 -11.77 1.09
CA ARG A 11 -26.45 -12.61 2.18
C ARG A 11 -27.15 -13.95 2.18
N LEU A 12 -26.38 -15.01 2.07
CA LEU A 12 -26.85 -16.39 2.14
C LEU A 12 -26.04 -17.15 3.20
N GLY A 13 -26.53 -17.18 4.44
CA GLY A 13 -25.78 -17.66 5.59
C GLY A 13 -24.49 -16.88 5.81
N ASP A 14 -23.35 -17.57 5.83
CA ASP A 14 -22.03 -16.95 6.00
C ASP A 14 -21.42 -16.40 4.69
N ARG A 15 -22.17 -16.43 3.58
CA ARG A 15 -21.69 -15.94 2.28
C ARG A 15 -22.34 -14.63 1.93
N ILE A 16 -21.56 -13.73 1.42
CA ILE A 16 -22.03 -12.50 0.79
C ILE A 16 -21.75 -12.62 -0.70
N LEU A 17 -22.80 -12.66 -1.49
CA LEU A 17 -22.74 -12.83 -2.94
C LEU A 17 -23.16 -11.54 -3.63
N ARG A 18 -22.34 -11.08 -4.57
CA ARG A 18 -22.73 -10.01 -5.49
C ARG A 18 -23.15 -10.60 -6.82
N ILE A 19 -24.32 -10.20 -7.31
CA ILE A 19 -24.80 -10.53 -8.65
C ILE A 19 -24.13 -9.57 -9.63
N LEU A 20 -23.42 -10.13 -10.62
CA LEU A 20 -22.71 -9.37 -11.66
C LEU A 20 -23.54 -9.30 -12.95
N ASP A 21 -24.30 -10.37 -13.23
CA ASP A 21 -25.12 -10.48 -14.43
C ASP A 21 -26.22 -11.52 -14.21
N ALA A 22 -27.31 -11.49 -14.96
CA ALA A 22 -28.38 -12.46 -14.88
C ALA A 22 -28.89 -12.82 -16.28
N GLU A 23 -28.89 -14.12 -16.59
CA GLU A 23 -29.33 -14.65 -17.88
C GLU A 23 -30.31 -15.82 -17.67
N GLY A 24 -31.57 -15.62 -18.03
CA GLY A 24 -32.64 -16.58 -17.83
C GLY A 24 -32.83 -16.95 -16.36
N GLU A 25 -32.67 -18.23 -16.02
CA GLU A 25 -32.78 -18.74 -14.64
C GLU A 25 -31.42 -18.79 -13.91
N LYS A 26 -30.36 -18.19 -14.45
CA LYS A 26 -29.03 -18.20 -13.86
C LYS A 26 -28.56 -16.81 -13.56
N ALA A 27 -27.79 -16.66 -12.49
CA ALA A 27 -27.09 -15.47 -12.11
C ALA A 27 -25.57 -15.72 -12.10
N LEU A 28 -24.81 -14.77 -12.64
CA LEU A 28 -23.36 -14.73 -12.48
C LEU A 28 -23.04 -14.05 -11.14
N VAL A 29 -22.44 -14.78 -10.23
CA VAL A 29 -22.17 -14.27 -8.88
C VAL A 29 -20.70 -14.37 -8.51
N ILE A 30 -20.27 -13.46 -7.65
CA ILE A 30 -18.98 -13.52 -6.96
C ILE A 30 -19.20 -13.58 -5.45
N ASP A 31 -18.45 -14.44 -4.78
CA ASP A 31 -18.38 -14.47 -3.30
C ASP A 31 -17.46 -13.33 -2.84
N CYS A 32 -18.03 -12.33 -2.19
CA CYS A 32 -17.30 -11.13 -1.75
C CYS A 32 -16.35 -11.40 -0.58
N VAL A 33 -16.59 -12.44 0.22
CA VAL A 33 -15.74 -12.82 1.35
C VAL A 33 -14.53 -13.60 0.85
N LYS A 34 -14.76 -14.64 0.05
CA LYS A 34 -13.68 -15.50 -0.49
C LYS A 34 -12.96 -14.89 -1.69
N MET A 35 -13.58 -13.90 -2.36
CA MET A 35 -13.05 -13.22 -3.56
C MET A 35 -12.57 -14.19 -4.64
N GLY A 36 -13.30 -15.31 -4.77
CA GLY A 36 -13.04 -16.32 -5.81
C GLY A 36 -13.45 -15.81 -7.20
N MET A 37 -13.17 -16.59 -8.22
CA MET A 37 -13.63 -16.24 -9.57
C MET A 37 -15.15 -16.38 -9.68
N PRO A 38 -15.83 -15.49 -10.44
CA PRO A 38 -17.26 -15.51 -10.60
C PRO A 38 -17.73 -16.80 -11.28
N LYS A 39 -18.93 -17.23 -10.91
CA LYS A 39 -19.58 -18.45 -11.42
C LYS A 39 -21.05 -18.24 -11.64
N TRP A 40 -21.59 -18.97 -12.60
CA TRP A 40 -23.02 -19.06 -12.83
C TRP A 40 -23.65 -20.02 -11.82
N ILE A 41 -24.71 -19.58 -11.14
CA ILE A 41 -25.53 -20.39 -10.24
C ILE A 41 -27.02 -20.24 -10.62
N SER A 42 -27.89 -21.15 -10.17
CA SER A 42 -29.31 -20.99 -10.38
C SER A 42 -29.89 -19.87 -9.51
N LEU A 43 -30.88 -19.14 -10.02
CA LEU A 43 -31.59 -18.14 -9.22
C LEU A 43 -32.27 -18.76 -8.00
N SER A 44 -32.73 -20.02 -8.11
CA SER A 44 -33.30 -20.76 -6.99
C SER A 44 -32.34 -20.97 -5.82
N GLU A 45 -31.01 -20.98 -6.06
CA GLU A 45 -30.00 -21.11 -5.01
C GLU A 45 -29.83 -19.82 -4.16
N ILE A 46 -30.35 -18.69 -4.65
CA ILE A 46 -30.22 -17.38 -3.99
C ILE A 46 -31.58 -16.79 -3.58
N GLU A 47 -32.70 -17.50 -3.83
CA GLU A 47 -34.05 -17.03 -3.46
C GLU A 47 -34.22 -16.82 -1.95
N ASP A 48 -33.58 -17.66 -1.13
CA ASP A 48 -33.63 -17.57 0.33
C ASP A 48 -32.63 -16.50 0.89
N GLY A 49 -31.90 -15.82 0.02
CA GLY A 49 -30.93 -14.83 0.42
C GLY A 49 -31.58 -13.48 0.76
N VAL A 50 -31.01 -12.79 1.77
CA VAL A 50 -31.44 -11.46 2.17
C VAL A 50 -30.62 -10.42 1.41
N GLU A 51 -31.29 -9.48 0.74
CA GLU A 51 -30.61 -8.39 0.05
C GLU A 51 -30.00 -7.41 1.06
N ILE A 52 -28.72 -7.04 0.85
CA ILE A 52 -27.98 -6.12 1.72
C ILE A 52 -27.79 -4.79 0.98
N PRO A 53 -28.09 -3.64 1.62
CA PRO A 53 -27.75 -2.33 1.08
C PRO A 53 -26.24 -2.19 0.90
N GLY A 54 -25.82 -1.48 -0.16
CA GLY A 54 -24.40 -1.26 -0.45
C GLY A 54 -23.61 -0.62 0.69
N GLU A 55 -24.24 0.28 1.44
CA GLU A 55 -23.65 0.94 2.61
C GLU A 55 -23.34 -0.04 3.75
N GLU A 56 -24.27 -0.96 4.03
CA GLU A 56 -24.09 -2.01 5.03
C GLU A 56 -22.96 -2.97 4.62
N PHE A 57 -22.94 -3.36 3.35
CA PHE A 57 -21.87 -4.19 2.79
C PHE A 57 -20.48 -3.56 2.95
N MET A 58 -20.35 -2.26 2.63
CA MET A 58 -19.08 -1.55 2.77
C MET A 58 -18.62 -1.46 4.23
N GLY A 59 -19.57 -1.29 5.17
CA GLY A 59 -19.28 -1.28 6.61
C GLY A 59 -18.82 -2.65 7.14
N GLU A 60 -19.39 -3.74 6.68
CA GLU A 60 -19.01 -5.10 7.10
C GLU A 60 -17.65 -5.54 6.55
N MET A 61 -17.29 -5.08 5.37
CA MET A 61 -16.04 -5.50 4.73
C MET A 61 -14.80 -4.75 5.22
N GLU A 62 -14.95 -3.83 6.21
CA GLU A 62 -13.86 -3.10 6.90
C GLU A 62 -12.73 -2.63 5.95
N ARG A 63 -13.07 -2.19 4.76
CA ARG A 63 -12.06 -1.72 3.83
C ARG A 63 -12.00 -0.20 3.88
N ASP A 64 -10.99 0.32 4.58
CA ASP A 64 -10.65 1.72 4.53
C ASP A 64 -10.28 2.11 3.09
N ILE A 65 -11.20 2.78 2.42
CA ILE A 65 -10.90 3.50 1.18
C ILE A 65 -10.31 4.83 1.61
N PRO A 66 -9.02 5.11 1.32
CA PRO A 66 -8.40 6.35 1.77
C PRO A 66 -9.09 7.56 1.18
N GLU A 67 -9.64 8.45 2.01
CA GLU A 67 -10.26 9.71 1.57
C GLU A 67 -9.26 10.65 0.88
N GLY A 68 -7.96 10.47 1.09
CA GLY A 68 -6.89 11.27 0.51
C GLY A 68 -5.77 10.44 -0.11
N MET A 69 -6.02 9.86 -1.28
CA MET A 69 -4.96 9.10 -1.99
C MET A 69 -3.87 10.01 -2.53
N SER A 70 -2.60 9.64 -2.30
CA SER A 70 -1.45 10.27 -2.94
C SER A 70 -1.49 10.10 -4.47
N ALA A 71 -0.82 10.97 -5.21
CA ALA A 71 -0.73 10.86 -6.68
C ALA A 71 -0.16 9.49 -7.12
N SER A 72 0.85 8.98 -6.42
CA SER A 72 1.44 7.66 -6.71
C SER A 72 0.48 6.51 -6.43
N ALA A 73 -0.35 6.60 -5.37
CA ALA A 73 -1.36 5.60 -5.07
C ALA A 73 -2.46 5.57 -6.15
N ARG A 74 -2.89 6.74 -6.61
CA ARG A 74 -3.84 6.86 -7.74
C ARG A 74 -3.27 6.27 -9.03
N GLN A 75 -2.03 6.56 -9.35
CA GLN A 75 -1.37 5.98 -10.52
C GLN A 75 -1.35 4.44 -10.43
N THR A 76 -0.90 3.89 -9.31
CA THR A 76 -0.87 2.43 -9.08
C THR A 76 -2.27 1.81 -9.17
N MET A 77 -3.30 2.49 -8.67
CA MET A 77 -4.70 2.06 -8.78
C MET A 77 -5.13 1.94 -10.25
N HIS A 78 -4.85 2.97 -11.07
CA HIS A 78 -5.17 2.96 -12.50
C HIS A 78 -4.37 1.91 -13.28
N GLU A 79 -3.09 1.71 -12.95
CA GLU A 79 -2.27 0.64 -13.54
C GLU A 79 -2.88 -0.75 -13.26
N ARG A 80 -3.30 -1.02 -12.02
CA ARG A 80 -3.96 -2.28 -11.67
C ARG A 80 -5.31 -2.46 -12.35
N PHE A 81 -6.08 -1.38 -12.49
CA PHE A 81 -7.33 -1.43 -13.25
C PHE A 81 -7.08 -1.71 -14.73
N THR A 82 -6.07 -1.10 -15.33
CA THR A 82 -5.67 -1.35 -16.73
C THR A 82 -5.35 -2.83 -16.97
N VAL A 83 -4.72 -3.51 -16.02
CA VAL A 83 -4.41 -4.95 -16.11
C VAL A 83 -5.68 -5.80 -16.26
N ILE A 84 -6.78 -5.43 -15.59
CA ILE A 84 -8.03 -6.21 -15.57
C ILE A 84 -9.08 -5.72 -16.58
N SER A 85 -8.96 -4.51 -17.10
CA SER A 85 -9.99 -3.88 -17.96
C SER A 85 -10.35 -4.72 -19.19
N GLY A 86 -9.35 -5.37 -19.82
CA GLY A 86 -9.56 -6.25 -20.96
C GLY A 86 -10.24 -7.59 -20.64
N ILE A 87 -10.39 -7.93 -19.34
CA ILE A 87 -11.02 -9.18 -18.89
C ILE A 87 -12.50 -8.96 -18.59
N LEU A 88 -12.90 -7.74 -18.22
CA LEU A 88 -14.26 -7.42 -17.77
C LEU A 88 -15.36 -7.82 -18.76
N PRO A 89 -15.21 -7.62 -20.09
CA PRO A 89 -16.22 -8.05 -21.05
C PRO A 89 -16.46 -9.56 -21.11
N CYS A 90 -15.49 -10.36 -20.65
CA CYS A 90 -15.51 -11.83 -20.73
C CYS A 90 -15.65 -12.50 -19.35
N VAL A 91 -16.10 -11.77 -18.35
CA VAL A 91 -16.16 -12.26 -16.95
C VAL A 91 -17.11 -13.48 -16.83
N GLY A 92 -18.20 -13.52 -17.58
CA GLY A 92 -19.18 -14.62 -17.57
C GLY A 92 -18.68 -15.91 -18.23
N ASP A 93 -17.79 -15.81 -19.22
CA ASP A 93 -17.22 -16.98 -19.90
C ASP A 93 -15.95 -17.47 -19.22
N LYS A 94 -16.01 -18.63 -18.58
CA LYS A 94 -14.86 -19.23 -17.88
C LYS A 94 -13.63 -19.46 -18.76
N LYS A 95 -13.85 -19.89 -20.03
CA LYS A 95 -12.73 -20.18 -20.96
C LYS A 95 -12.06 -18.90 -21.44
N GLN A 96 -12.85 -17.96 -21.93
CA GLN A 96 -12.36 -16.65 -22.40
C GLN A 96 -11.70 -15.87 -21.25
N ARG A 97 -12.31 -15.83 -20.08
CA ARG A 97 -11.72 -15.21 -18.90
C ARG A 97 -10.36 -15.81 -18.54
N SER A 98 -10.22 -17.16 -18.58
CA SER A 98 -8.95 -17.81 -18.28
C SER A 98 -7.84 -17.45 -19.26
N LEU A 99 -8.14 -17.40 -20.56
CA LEU A 99 -7.22 -16.96 -21.61
C LEU A 99 -6.80 -15.50 -21.40
N ARG A 100 -7.77 -14.61 -21.20
CA ARG A 100 -7.48 -13.18 -20.98
C ARG A 100 -6.67 -12.93 -19.71
N ILE A 101 -6.85 -13.72 -18.66
CA ILE A 101 -6.02 -13.64 -17.45
C ILE A 101 -4.56 -14.04 -17.77
N ALA A 102 -4.35 -15.08 -18.57
CA ALA A 102 -3.01 -15.50 -18.98
C ALA A 102 -2.33 -14.42 -19.83
N ASP A 103 -3.04 -13.90 -20.84
CA ASP A 103 -2.56 -12.82 -21.73
C ASP A 103 -2.20 -11.55 -20.93
N ALA A 104 -3.06 -11.17 -19.98
CA ALA A 104 -2.80 -10.00 -19.11
C ALA A 104 -1.58 -10.22 -18.21
N ALA A 105 -1.44 -11.42 -17.65
CA ALA A 105 -0.30 -11.77 -16.81
C ALA A 105 1.04 -11.68 -17.58
N GLU A 106 1.08 -12.17 -18.80
CA GLU A 106 2.24 -12.08 -19.69
C GLU A 106 2.53 -10.63 -20.11
N LYS A 107 1.52 -9.92 -20.61
CA LYS A 107 1.64 -8.54 -21.09
C LYS A 107 2.17 -7.58 -20.04
N TYR A 108 1.65 -7.68 -18.82
CA TYR A 108 1.98 -6.76 -17.73
C TYR A 108 3.06 -7.33 -16.78
N LYS A 109 3.63 -8.49 -17.07
CA LYS A 109 4.68 -9.16 -16.28
C LYS A 109 4.31 -9.36 -14.82
N VAL A 110 3.06 -9.76 -14.57
CA VAL A 110 2.53 -10.07 -13.25
C VAL A 110 2.06 -11.52 -13.18
N SER A 111 1.94 -12.10 -11.99
CA SER A 111 1.42 -13.47 -11.86
C SER A 111 -0.08 -13.52 -12.18
N GLN A 112 -0.55 -14.65 -12.70
CA GLN A 112 -1.98 -14.88 -12.92
C GLN A 112 -2.80 -14.74 -11.62
N ASN A 113 -2.21 -15.12 -10.48
CA ASN A 113 -2.85 -14.94 -9.17
C ASN A 113 -3.02 -13.47 -8.82
N THR A 114 -2.05 -12.62 -9.17
CA THR A 114 -2.16 -11.16 -9.00
C THR A 114 -3.31 -10.60 -9.83
N VAL A 115 -3.43 -11.02 -11.09
CA VAL A 115 -4.54 -10.62 -11.97
C VAL A 115 -5.88 -11.07 -11.41
N LYS A 116 -5.98 -12.34 -10.96
CA LYS A 116 -7.20 -12.87 -10.33
C LYS A 116 -7.58 -12.10 -9.06
N ASN A 117 -6.61 -11.74 -8.23
CA ASN A 117 -6.86 -10.97 -7.03
C ASN A 117 -7.38 -9.56 -7.35
N TYR A 118 -6.79 -8.86 -8.33
CA TYR A 118 -7.30 -7.55 -8.76
C TYR A 118 -8.71 -7.66 -9.33
N LEU A 119 -8.95 -8.66 -10.18
CA LEU A 119 -10.26 -8.91 -10.77
C LEU A 119 -11.30 -9.23 -9.69
N GLY A 120 -11.00 -10.14 -8.78
CA GLY A 120 -11.90 -10.52 -7.68
C GLY A 120 -12.26 -9.33 -6.79
N LEU A 121 -11.26 -8.51 -6.43
CA LEU A 121 -11.47 -7.28 -5.67
C LEU A 121 -12.40 -6.31 -6.40
N TYR A 122 -12.11 -5.99 -7.65
CA TYR A 122 -12.94 -5.07 -8.43
C TYR A 122 -14.37 -5.59 -8.60
N LEU A 123 -14.55 -6.87 -8.91
CA LEU A 123 -15.88 -7.46 -9.08
C LEU A 123 -16.67 -7.51 -7.78
N ALA A 124 -16.02 -7.73 -6.63
CA ALA A 124 -16.67 -7.75 -5.32
C ALA A 124 -17.15 -6.37 -4.87
N TYR A 125 -16.38 -5.33 -5.12
CA TYR A 125 -16.69 -3.97 -4.63
C TYR A 125 -17.31 -3.06 -5.70
N GLN A 126 -17.09 -3.35 -6.99
CA GLN A 126 -17.48 -2.51 -8.14
C GLN A 126 -16.93 -1.07 -8.05
N ASP A 127 -15.82 -0.91 -7.36
CA ASP A 127 -15.12 0.37 -7.17
C ASP A 127 -13.63 0.21 -7.50
N ILE A 128 -13.11 1.12 -8.32
CA ILE A 128 -11.70 1.14 -8.70
C ILE A 128 -10.78 1.47 -7.52
N SER A 129 -11.28 2.23 -6.54
CA SER A 129 -10.50 2.66 -5.36
C SER A 129 -9.99 1.50 -4.52
N VAL A 130 -10.67 0.35 -4.56
CA VAL A 130 -10.23 -0.87 -3.84
C VAL A 130 -8.93 -1.46 -4.39
N LEU A 131 -8.55 -1.07 -5.60
CA LEU A 131 -7.28 -1.46 -6.22
C LEU A 131 -6.11 -0.57 -5.78
N ALA A 132 -6.34 0.49 -5.02
CA ALA A 132 -5.28 1.31 -4.46
C ALA A 132 -4.35 0.46 -3.58
N PRO A 133 -3.04 0.77 -3.55
CA PRO A 133 -2.15 0.13 -2.61
C PRO A 133 -2.60 0.46 -1.19
N ARG A 134 -2.70 -0.56 -0.34
CA ARG A 134 -2.93 -0.32 1.08
C ARG A 134 -1.73 0.46 1.60
N GLU A 135 -1.96 1.66 2.09
CA GLU A 135 -0.97 2.33 2.93
C GLU A 135 -0.80 1.44 4.16
N LYS A 136 0.41 0.89 4.31
CA LYS A 136 0.73 0.23 5.56
C LYS A 136 0.65 1.29 6.63
N GLN A 137 -0.42 1.32 7.39
CA GLN A 137 -0.44 2.02 8.66
C GLN A 137 0.63 1.36 9.53
N GLU A 138 1.86 1.87 9.45
CA GLU A 138 2.93 1.48 10.35
C GLU A 138 2.67 2.06 11.74
N GLN A 139 1.54 1.76 12.33
CA GLN A 139 1.27 2.00 13.75
C GLN A 139 1.72 0.80 14.60
N ARG A 140 2.80 0.12 14.18
CA ARG A 140 3.47 -0.77 15.10
C ARG A 140 4.09 0.08 16.20
N GLU A 141 3.64 -0.09 17.43
CA GLU A 141 4.34 0.50 18.57
C GLU A 141 5.81 0.07 18.57
N LEU A 142 6.68 1.06 18.71
CA LEU A 142 8.11 0.80 18.80
C LEU A 142 8.40 0.00 20.05
N THR A 143 9.21 -1.04 19.92
CA THR A 143 9.74 -1.76 21.06
C THR A 143 10.59 -0.83 21.93
N GLN A 144 10.84 -1.20 23.17
CA GLN A 144 11.67 -0.38 24.08
C GLN A 144 13.07 -0.15 23.50
N ASP A 145 13.65 -1.14 22.84
CA ASP A 145 14.95 -1.02 22.17
C ASP A 145 14.89 -0.05 21.01
N GLU A 146 13.84 -0.09 20.20
CA GLU A 146 13.63 0.87 19.10
C GLU A 146 13.41 2.30 19.61
N LYS A 147 12.70 2.47 20.75
CA LYS A 147 12.56 3.77 21.42
C LYS A 147 13.92 4.30 21.90
N ASN A 148 14.75 3.44 22.49
CA ASN A 148 16.11 3.79 22.90
C ASN A 148 17.03 4.11 21.71
N MET A 149 16.94 3.35 20.62
CA MET A 149 17.68 3.63 19.39
C MET A 149 17.29 4.99 18.78
N ARG A 150 15.98 5.27 18.68
CA ARG A 150 15.46 6.57 18.23
C ARG A 150 15.95 7.71 19.09
N TRP A 151 15.90 7.54 20.40
CA TRP A 151 16.41 8.52 21.36
C TRP A 151 17.90 8.80 21.15
N ALA A 152 18.73 7.76 21.02
CA ALA A 152 20.17 7.90 20.82
C ALA A 152 20.51 8.58 19.49
N LEU A 153 19.80 8.23 18.40
CA LEU A 153 19.96 8.89 17.11
C LEU A 153 19.61 10.37 17.21
N ASN A 154 18.52 10.73 17.86
CA ASN A 154 18.13 12.14 18.01
C ASN A 154 19.09 12.92 18.90
N LYS A 155 19.57 12.32 20.00
CA LYS A 155 20.45 13.00 20.97
C LYS A 155 21.88 13.17 20.47
N PHE A 156 22.41 12.17 19.76
CA PHE A 156 23.85 12.14 19.45
C PHE A 156 24.15 12.13 17.94
N TYR A 157 23.30 11.50 17.11
CA TYR A 157 23.60 11.33 15.69
C TYR A 157 23.15 12.50 14.83
N TYR A 158 21.91 12.98 15.06
CA TYR A 158 21.34 14.11 14.33
C TYR A 158 21.77 15.44 14.93
N THR A 159 23.09 15.62 15.08
CA THR A 159 23.73 16.81 15.64
C THR A 159 24.82 17.31 14.73
N ARG A 160 25.23 18.58 14.90
CA ARG A 160 26.35 19.19 14.15
C ARG A 160 27.71 18.57 14.46
N GLU A 161 27.84 17.86 15.56
CA GLU A 161 29.07 17.14 15.93
C GLU A 161 29.40 15.97 15.00
N LYS A 162 28.44 15.55 14.16
CA LYS A 162 28.61 14.52 13.11
C LYS A 162 29.17 13.20 13.64
N GLN A 163 28.77 12.80 14.85
CA GLN A 163 29.24 11.55 15.46
C GLN A 163 28.94 10.33 14.58
N SER A 164 29.79 9.31 14.66
CA SER A 164 29.60 8.05 13.93
C SER A 164 28.50 7.19 14.58
N LEU A 165 27.86 6.32 13.80
CA LEU A 165 26.88 5.35 14.36
C LEU A 165 27.49 4.42 15.42
N SER A 166 28.79 4.12 15.31
CA SER A 166 29.50 3.31 16.32
C SER A 166 29.62 4.06 17.63
N THR A 167 29.99 5.35 17.60
CA THR A 167 30.05 6.21 18.78
C THR A 167 28.69 6.38 19.42
N VAL A 168 27.64 6.63 18.61
CA VAL A 168 26.24 6.74 19.09
C VAL A 168 25.78 5.44 19.76
N TYR A 169 26.15 4.30 19.21
CA TYR A 169 25.86 3.00 19.82
C TYR A 169 26.50 2.84 21.20
N THR A 170 27.79 3.18 21.34
CA THR A 170 28.49 3.11 22.62
C THR A 170 27.85 4.04 23.65
N LEU A 171 27.49 5.26 23.27
CA LEU A 171 26.81 6.23 24.14
C LEU A 171 25.41 5.75 24.52
N MET A 172 24.66 5.15 23.60
CA MET A 172 23.37 4.54 23.88
C MET A 172 23.48 3.43 24.94
N LEU A 173 24.44 2.53 24.77
CA LEU A 173 24.66 1.44 25.74
C LEU A 173 24.99 2.01 27.11
N LYS A 174 25.89 2.97 27.20
CA LYS A 174 26.29 3.61 28.43
C LYS A 174 25.10 4.24 29.18
N GLU A 175 24.21 4.97 28.49
CA GLU A 175 23.12 5.70 29.12
C GLU A 175 21.87 4.86 29.39
N ARG A 176 21.60 3.82 28.59
CA ARG A 176 20.33 3.07 28.65
C ARG A 176 20.47 1.61 29.08
N TYR A 177 21.65 1.03 28.91
CA TYR A 177 21.87 -0.39 29.12
C TYR A 177 22.99 -0.69 30.13
N CYS A 178 23.58 0.33 30.77
CA CYS A 178 24.48 0.15 31.91
C CYS A 178 23.75 0.46 33.21
N ASP A 179 24.13 -0.26 34.26
CA ASP A 179 23.73 0.00 35.66
C ASP A 179 24.53 1.17 36.25
N ARG A 180 24.17 1.59 37.47
CA ARG A 180 24.87 2.66 38.19
C ARG A 180 26.38 2.39 38.39
N ASN A 181 26.76 1.12 38.42
CA ASN A 181 28.14 0.65 38.55
C ASN A 181 28.87 0.53 37.18
N GLY A 182 28.25 0.95 36.08
CA GLY A 182 28.82 0.85 34.73
C GLY A 182 28.78 -0.55 34.11
N LYS A 183 28.14 -1.54 34.78
CA LYS A 183 28.01 -2.90 34.24
C LYS A 183 26.88 -2.96 33.18
N LEU A 184 27.15 -3.58 32.05
CA LEU A 184 26.19 -3.78 30.99
C LEU A 184 25.09 -4.78 31.39
N LYS A 185 23.84 -4.52 31.04
CA LYS A 185 22.71 -5.43 31.27
C LYS A 185 22.84 -6.65 30.35
N ASP A 186 22.24 -7.78 30.75
CA ASP A 186 22.32 -9.04 29.98
C ASP A 186 21.66 -8.98 28.60
N ARG A 187 20.67 -8.09 28.43
CA ARG A 187 19.98 -7.88 27.15
C ARG A 187 20.16 -6.45 26.66
N TYR A 188 20.72 -6.31 25.48
CA TYR A 188 20.89 -5.05 24.78
C TYR A 188 20.89 -5.28 23.26
N PRO A 189 20.45 -4.31 22.46
CA PRO A 189 20.44 -4.46 21.01
C PRO A 189 21.86 -4.42 20.44
N SER A 190 22.11 -5.18 19.38
CA SER A 190 23.40 -5.18 18.69
C SER A 190 23.58 -3.91 17.82
N ILE A 191 24.82 -3.60 17.47
CA ILE A 191 25.13 -2.50 16.53
C ILE A 191 24.48 -2.70 15.15
N HIS A 192 24.30 -3.96 14.73
CA HIS A 192 23.62 -4.30 13.48
C HIS A 192 22.14 -3.92 13.52
N GLN A 193 21.48 -4.12 14.67
CA GLN A 193 20.09 -3.71 14.87
C GLN A 193 19.95 -2.18 14.83
N LEU A 194 20.88 -1.43 15.46
CA LEU A 194 20.89 0.04 15.36
C LEU A 194 21.08 0.52 13.91
N ARG A 195 22.02 -0.08 13.17
CA ARG A 195 22.26 0.25 11.76
C ARG A 195 21.06 -0.05 10.88
N TYR A 196 20.40 -1.19 11.10
CA TYR A 196 19.16 -1.56 10.40
C TYR A 196 18.03 -0.59 10.72
N PHE A 197 17.81 -0.28 12.01
CA PHE A 197 16.80 0.68 12.45
C PHE A 197 17.05 2.07 11.84
N TYR A 198 18.29 2.55 11.86
CA TYR A 198 18.68 3.80 11.23
C TYR A 198 18.37 3.79 9.73
N LYS A 199 18.79 2.74 9.00
CA LYS A 199 18.54 2.62 7.56
C LYS A 199 17.05 2.64 7.22
N LYS A 200 16.23 1.97 8.03
CA LYS A 200 14.77 1.91 7.87
C LYS A 200 14.07 3.24 8.17
N THR A 201 14.56 4.00 9.15
CA THR A 201 13.88 5.22 9.66
C THR A 201 14.51 6.52 9.18
N LYS A 202 15.64 6.47 8.47
CA LYS A 202 16.36 7.64 7.98
C LYS A 202 15.50 8.46 7.02
N LYS A 203 15.30 9.75 7.35
CA LYS A 203 14.78 10.77 6.42
C LYS A 203 15.95 11.62 5.94
N LEU A 204 16.21 11.63 4.63
CA LEU A 204 17.35 12.34 4.03
C LEU A 204 17.38 13.84 4.39
N GLN A 205 16.24 14.50 4.28
CA GLN A 205 16.10 15.91 4.64
C GLN A 205 16.51 16.16 6.10
N THR A 206 15.93 15.40 7.05
CA THR A 206 16.26 15.53 8.48
C THR A 206 17.73 15.29 8.74
N TYR A 207 18.32 14.28 8.08
CA TYR A 207 19.74 13.96 8.19
C TYR A 207 20.64 15.14 7.78
N TYR A 208 20.40 15.72 6.59
CA TYR A 208 21.22 16.81 6.09
C TYR A 208 21.04 18.10 6.89
N ILE A 209 19.79 18.47 7.20
CA ILE A 209 19.52 19.71 7.97
C ILE A 209 20.12 19.64 9.37
N SER A 210 19.98 18.53 10.07
CA SER A 210 20.48 18.39 11.44
C SER A 210 22.00 18.39 11.53
N ARG A 211 22.69 17.82 10.55
CA ARG A 211 24.16 17.67 10.55
C ARG A 211 24.88 18.83 9.87
N ASN A 212 24.33 19.39 8.81
CA ASN A 212 25.00 20.42 8.00
C ASN A 212 24.33 21.79 8.12
N GLY A 213 23.08 21.82 8.55
CA GLY A 213 22.27 23.04 8.65
C GLY A 213 21.39 23.28 7.44
N LEU A 214 20.38 24.13 7.63
CA LEU A 214 19.37 24.43 6.63
C LEU A 214 19.95 25.08 5.35
N LYS A 215 20.91 26.01 5.52
CA LYS A 215 21.52 26.71 4.39
C LYS A 215 22.26 25.75 3.46
N ASP A 216 23.01 24.79 4.02
CA ASP A 216 23.73 23.78 3.23
C ASP A 216 22.75 22.84 2.51
N TYR A 217 21.69 22.43 3.20
CA TYR A 217 20.63 21.62 2.59
C TYR A 217 19.95 22.33 1.41
N GLN A 218 19.62 23.61 1.57
CA GLN A 218 18.98 24.39 0.51
C GLN A 218 19.86 24.55 -0.73
N ARG A 219 21.17 24.71 -0.54
CA ARG A 219 22.13 24.87 -1.64
C ARG A 219 22.45 23.56 -2.36
N ASN A 220 22.66 22.47 -1.61
CA ASN A 220 23.32 21.28 -2.15
C ASN A 220 22.41 20.04 -2.23
N HIS A 221 21.27 20.03 -1.52
CA HIS A 221 20.48 18.81 -1.34
C HIS A 221 18.97 19.00 -1.55
N ARG A 222 18.49 20.24 -1.70
CA ARG A 222 17.08 20.51 -1.98
C ARG A 222 16.76 20.00 -3.38
N PRO A 223 15.68 19.18 -3.57
CA PRO A 223 15.20 18.87 -4.90
C PRO A 223 14.80 20.16 -5.62
N LEU A 224 15.32 20.38 -6.80
CA LEU A 224 14.86 21.45 -7.68
C LEU A 224 13.46 21.08 -8.19
N LEU A 225 12.45 21.56 -7.50
CA LEU A 225 11.05 21.44 -7.91
C LEU A 225 10.67 22.75 -8.61
N GLY A 226 10.78 22.80 -9.92
CA GLY A 226 10.39 23.96 -10.69
C GLY A 226 10.31 23.64 -12.17
N ASP A 227 9.49 24.39 -12.90
CA ASP A 227 9.22 24.19 -14.33
C ASP A 227 10.46 24.40 -15.23
N GLY A 228 11.52 25.03 -14.72
CA GLY A 228 12.75 25.30 -15.48
C GLY A 228 13.46 24.06 -16.03
N VAL A 229 13.32 22.89 -15.39
CA VAL A 229 13.93 21.64 -15.90
C VAL A 229 13.11 21.09 -17.05
N GLN A 230 11.81 21.36 -17.11
CA GLN A 230 10.92 20.94 -18.22
C GLN A 230 11.04 21.88 -19.42
N GLU A 231 11.22 23.20 -19.20
CA GLU A 231 11.35 24.17 -20.29
C GLU A 231 12.70 24.14 -21.01
N PHE A 232 13.80 23.85 -20.29
CA PHE A 232 15.15 24.01 -20.84
C PHE A 232 15.87 22.70 -21.19
N CYS A 233 15.18 21.56 -21.19
CA CYS A 233 15.76 20.26 -21.54
C CYS A 233 17.14 19.99 -20.92
N SER A 234 17.33 18.86 -20.36
CA SER A 234 18.39 18.41 -19.45
C SER A 234 19.85 18.51 -19.89
N VAL A 235 20.19 19.11 -21.02
CA VAL A 235 21.57 19.17 -21.52
C VAL A 235 21.99 20.61 -21.75
N GLY A 236 22.79 21.16 -20.82
CA GLY A 236 23.56 22.38 -21.03
C GLY A 236 22.93 23.68 -20.55
N ALA A 237 21.77 23.68 -19.87
CA ALA A 237 21.22 24.89 -19.27
C ALA A 237 21.70 25.03 -17.82
N GLY A 238 22.63 25.92 -17.57
CA GLY A 238 22.99 26.36 -16.21
C GLY A 238 21.95 27.36 -15.73
N MET A 239 21.23 27.07 -14.63
CA MET A 239 20.48 28.06 -13.89
C MET A 239 21.47 28.90 -13.04
N LEU A 240 21.59 30.15 -13.36
CA LEU A 240 22.19 31.14 -12.48
C LEU A 240 21.10 31.70 -11.57
N ASP A 241 21.06 31.20 -10.33
CA ASP A 241 20.33 31.88 -9.26
C ASP A 241 21.12 33.09 -8.82
N GLY A 242 20.53 34.27 -9.04
CA GLY A 242 21.04 35.55 -8.54
C GLY A 242 20.73 35.71 -7.06
#